data_bb779ebb678101045cb3b85f1f6fa168
#
_entry.id   bb779ebb678101045cb3b85f1f6fa168
#
_cell.length_a   1.000
_cell.length_b   1.000
_cell.length_c   1.000
_cell.angle_alpha   90.00
_cell.angle_beta   90.00
_cell.angle_gamma   90.00
#
_symmetry.space_group_name_H-M   'P 1'
#
loop_
_entity.id
_entity.type
_entity.pdbx_description
1 polymer ?
#
loop_
_entity_poly.entity_id
_entity_poly.type
_entity_poly.pdbx_seq_one_letter_code
_entity_poly.pdbx_strand_id
1 'polypeptide(L)'
;VLWRMKREPYVMDCWFDSGCAPFAQWHYPFENEEKFDSSFPVDYICEAVDQTRGWFYSLLAVGTTVFGKPTYKRCLSLGHILDKNGKKMSKSRGNVVDPWDHFNLEGADAIRWYMTTQSSPWQPTNFDPSGVRESYARMFLTLWNIYRFHVDYAALDSFNGNMESSEPSSRPSLDRWILSQTSATAERVSFLFEQWDFHKAGREIERFVVDDISNWYVRRSRRRLWDEAESDDKAACHHTLREVLGVACKLMAPIAPFMVDKIHRDLFQTSVHLADWPCGSDLIDSKLPQRDPELELRMELVRNLAEAGRRX
;
A
#
# COMPACT_ATOMS: atom_id res chain seq x y z
N VAL A 1 2.01 -14.60 -57.74
CA VAL A 1 1.81 -13.14 -57.98
C VAL A 1 2.70 -12.39 -57.00
N LEU A 2 3.68 -11.65 -57.52
CA LEU A 2 4.55 -10.80 -56.69
C LEU A 2 3.84 -9.45 -56.50
N TRP A 3 3.32 -9.21 -55.31
CA TRP A 3 2.73 -7.91 -54.96
C TRP A 3 3.84 -6.88 -54.80
N ARG A 4 3.78 -5.82 -55.60
CA ARG A 4 4.75 -4.71 -55.51
C ARG A 4 4.28 -3.73 -54.44
N MET A 5 4.97 -3.68 -53.34
CA MET A 5 4.67 -2.76 -52.25
C MET A 5 4.97 -1.32 -52.69
N LYS A 6 4.12 -0.40 -52.26
CA LYS A 6 4.27 1.04 -52.49
C LYS A 6 4.24 1.77 -51.17
N ARG A 7 5.16 2.70 -50.96
CA ARG A 7 5.20 3.51 -49.77
C ARG A 7 3.92 4.34 -49.63
N GLU A 8 3.25 4.23 -48.47
CA GLU A 8 2.08 5.05 -48.18
C GLU A 8 2.53 6.49 -47.91
N PRO A 9 1.90 7.52 -48.53
CA PRO A 9 2.33 8.92 -48.37
C PRO A 9 1.89 9.58 -47.06
N TYR A 10 0.95 8.94 -46.33
CA TYR A 10 0.44 9.52 -45.08
C TYR A 10 1.37 9.21 -43.91
N VAL A 11 1.42 10.15 -42.96
CA VAL A 11 2.15 9.96 -41.71
C VAL A 11 1.27 9.16 -40.77
N MET A 12 1.84 8.16 -40.12
CA MET A 12 1.11 7.35 -39.14
C MET A 12 0.78 8.18 -37.91
N ASP A 13 -0.37 7.88 -37.32
CA ASP A 13 -0.81 8.46 -36.07
C ASP A 13 0.16 8.10 -34.94
N CYS A 14 0.46 9.06 -34.05
CA CYS A 14 1.35 8.84 -32.90
C CYS A 14 0.87 7.73 -31.97
N TRP A 15 -0.44 7.47 -31.91
CA TRP A 15 -1.00 6.38 -31.12
C TRP A 15 -0.59 4.99 -31.66
N PHE A 16 -0.16 4.89 -32.91
CA PHE A 16 0.40 3.63 -33.43
C PHE A 16 1.69 3.29 -32.68
N ASP A 17 2.60 4.26 -32.54
CA ASP A 17 3.87 4.05 -31.82
C ASP A 17 3.61 3.65 -30.36
N SER A 18 2.72 4.35 -29.68
CA SER A 18 2.36 4.00 -28.30
C SER A 18 1.65 2.65 -28.19
N GLY A 19 0.89 2.25 -29.22
CA GLY A 19 0.24 0.94 -29.30
C GLY A 19 1.24 -0.21 -29.47
N CYS A 20 2.45 0.10 -29.96
CA CYS A 20 3.54 -0.89 -30.12
C CYS A 20 4.35 -1.11 -28.85
N ALA A 21 4.16 -0.32 -27.79
CA ALA A 21 5.00 -0.34 -26.59
C ALA A 21 5.23 -1.74 -25.99
N PRO A 22 4.23 -2.62 -25.88
CA PRO A 22 4.43 -3.95 -25.25
C PRO A 22 5.49 -4.83 -25.92
N PHE A 23 5.79 -4.59 -27.17
CA PHE A 23 6.81 -5.37 -27.91
C PHE A 23 7.99 -4.51 -28.36
N ALA A 24 7.73 -3.25 -28.73
CA ALA A 24 8.79 -2.35 -29.21
C ALA A 24 9.82 -2.05 -28.09
N GLN A 25 9.40 -2.00 -26.81
CA GLN A 25 10.32 -1.79 -25.70
C GLN A 25 11.41 -2.86 -25.61
N TRP A 26 11.14 -4.05 -26.11
CA TRP A 26 12.10 -5.16 -26.14
C TRP A 26 12.88 -5.23 -27.45
N HIS A 27 12.56 -4.38 -28.43
CA HIS A 27 13.07 -4.43 -29.81
C HIS A 27 12.70 -5.75 -30.49
N TYR A 28 11.59 -6.36 -30.03
CA TYR A 28 11.05 -7.60 -30.64
C TYR A 28 10.55 -7.31 -32.05
N PRO A 29 10.79 -8.18 -33.05
CA PRO A 29 11.34 -9.55 -32.95
C PRO A 29 12.86 -9.67 -33.17
N PHE A 30 13.58 -8.55 -33.17
CA PHE A 30 15.00 -8.53 -33.56
C PHE A 30 15.92 -8.83 -32.38
N GLU A 31 15.48 -8.54 -31.14
CA GLU A 31 16.24 -8.73 -29.91
C GLU A 31 15.29 -9.14 -28.77
N ASN A 32 15.87 -9.65 -27.68
CA ASN A 32 15.18 -9.87 -26.40
C ASN A 32 13.89 -10.71 -26.51
N GLU A 33 13.88 -11.71 -27.40
CA GLU A 33 12.72 -12.58 -27.61
C GLU A 33 12.26 -13.25 -26.30
N GLU A 34 13.21 -13.76 -25.48
CA GLU A 34 12.89 -14.40 -24.19
C GLU A 34 12.19 -13.43 -23.21
N LYS A 35 12.63 -12.18 -23.18
CA LYS A 35 12.00 -11.15 -22.32
C LYS A 35 10.58 -10.85 -22.79
N PHE A 36 10.41 -10.73 -24.11
CA PHE A 36 9.09 -10.55 -24.69
C PHE A 36 8.16 -11.71 -24.31
N ASP A 37 8.60 -12.94 -24.56
CA ASP A 37 7.78 -14.13 -24.30
C ASP A 37 7.37 -14.25 -22.83
N SER A 38 8.26 -13.87 -21.91
CA SER A 38 7.99 -13.93 -20.46
C SER A 38 7.07 -12.80 -19.96
N SER A 39 6.97 -11.69 -20.71
CA SER A 39 6.22 -10.49 -20.28
C SER A 39 4.98 -10.19 -21.14
N PHE A 40 4.70 -10.98 -22.18
CA PHE A 40 3.61 -10.69 -23.11
C PHE A 40 2.50 -11.75 -23.02
N PRO A 41 1.22 -11.33 -22.91
CA PRO A 41 0.72 -9.96 -22.75
C PRO A 41 1.12 -9.35 -21.38
N VAL A 42 1.29 -8.03 -21.33
CA VAL A 42 1.62 -7.35 -20.06
C VAL A 42 0.50 -7.56 -19.03
N ASP A 43 0.88 -7.59 -17.76
CA ASP A 43 -0.07 -7.94 -16.70
C ASP A 43 -1.20 -6.93 -16.55
N TYR A 44 -0.88 -5.62 -16.64
CA TYR A 44 -1.92 -4.59 -16.58
C TYR A 44 -1.46 -3.30 -17.25
N ILE A 45 -2.45 -2.47 -17.59
CA ILE A 45 -2.27 -1.09 -18.01
C ILE A 45 -3.16 -0.19 -17.14
N CYS A 46 -2.72 1.06 -16.91
CA CYS A 46 -3.44 1.98 -16.03
C CYS A 46 -3.32 3.39 -16.57
N GLU A 47 -4.44 3.99 -16.94
CA GLU A 47 -4.54 5.39 -17.35
C GLU A 47 -5.97 5.87 -17.12
N ALA A 48 -6.23 7.16 -17.38
CA ALA A 48 -7.55 7.75 -17.22
C ALA A 48 -8.54 7.27 -18.29
N VAL A 49 -9.83 7.40 -18.01
CA VAL A 49 -10.94 6.90 -18.82
C VAL A 49 -10.96 7.43 -20.26
N ASP A 50 -10.38 8.61 -20.51
CA ASP A 50 -10.27 9.17 -21.86
C ASP A 50 -9.40 8.30 -22.77
N GLN A 51 -8.53 7.46 -22.23
CA GLN A 51 -7.68 6.55 -23.00
C GLN A 51 -8.46 5.35 -23.60
N THR A 52 -9.73 5.24 -23.32
CA THR A 52 -10.61 4.32 -24.07
C THR A 52 -10.68 4.70 -25.56
N ARG A 53 -10.41 5.95 -25.89
CA ARG A 53 -10.32 6.45 -27.28
C ARG A 53 -8.89 6.92 -27.62
N GLY A 54 -7.90 6.33 -26.95
CA GLY A 54 -6.48 6.64 -27.15
C GLY A 54 -5.65 5.40 -26.98
N TRP A 55 -4.84 5.37 -25.93
CA TRP A 55 -3.86 4.31 -25.72
C TRP A 55 -4.48 2.92 -25.54
N PHE A 56 -5.56 2.79 -24.78
CA PHE A 56 -6.20 1.48 -24.58
C PHE A 56 -6.67 0.90 -25.91
N TYR A 57 -7.25 1.75 -26.77
CA TYR A 57 -7.70 1.35 -28.10
C TYR A 57 -6.53 0.95 -29.01
N SER A 58 -5.47 1.78 -29.06
CA SER A 58 -4.32 1.51 -29.95
C SER A 58 -3.57 0.26 -29.53
N LEU A 59 -3.41 0.01 -28.22
CA LEU A 59 -2.83 -1.23 -27.70
C LEU A 59 -3.63 -2.46 -28.16
N LEU A 60 -4.96 -2.37 -28.05
CA LEU A 60 -5.84 -3.47 -28.47
C LEU A 60 -5.81 -3.69 -29.98
N ALA A 61 -5.90 -2.61 -30.74
CA ALA A 61 -5.94 -2.67 -32.20
C ALA A 61 -4.62 -3.22 -32.80
N VAL A 62 -3.49 -2.68 -32.34
CA VAL A 62 -2.16 -3.12 -32.80
C VAL A 62 -1.92 -4.58 -32.39
N GLY A 63 -2.19 -4.89 -31.12
CA GLY A 63 -1.99 -6.24 -30.60
C GLY A 63 -2.81 -7.29 -31.35
N THR A 64 -4.08 -7.00 -31.58
CA THR A 64 -4.98 -7.91 -32.30
C THR A 64 -4.52 -8.09 -33.74
N THR A 65 -4.09 -7.01 -34.40
CA THR A 65 -3.61 -7.04 -35.78
C THR A 65 -2.32 -7.85 -35.93
N VAL A 66 -1.36 -7.66 -35.03
CA VAL A 66 -0.02 -8.26 -35.12
C VAL A 66 0.02 -9.66 -34.51
N PHE A 67 -0.63 -9.87 -33.36
CA PHE A 67 -0.50 -11.12 -32.57
C PHE A 67 -1.80 -11.93 -32.46
N GLY A 68 -2.91 -11.42 -32.98
CA GLY A 68 -4.21 -12.10 -32.88
C GLY A 68 -4.79 -12.10 -31.47
N LYS A 69 -4.25 -11.30 -30.56
CA LYS A 69 -4.68 -11.25 -29.14
C LYS A 69 -4.38 -9.88 -28.53
N PRO A 70 -5.06 -9.50 -27.42
CA PRO A 70 -4.75 -8.28 -26.71
C PRO A 70 -3.32 -8.28 -26.18
N THR A 71 -2.72 -7.10 -26.07
CA THR A 71 -1.37 -6.93 -25.53
C THR A 71 -1.34 -6.81 -24.01
N TYR A 72 -2.51 -6.76 -23.35
CA TYR A 72 -2.63 -6.63 -21.90
C TYR A 72 -3.70 -7.58 -21.36
N LYS A 73 -3.52 -8.00 -20.10
CA LYS A 73 -4.44 -8.90 -19.39
C LYS A 73 -5.52 -8.14 -18.63
N ARG A 74 -5.16 -6.98 -18.06
CA ARG A 74 -6.04 -6.16 -17.22
C ARG A 74 -5.90 -4.68 -17.57
N CYS A 75 -7.00 -3.94 -17.44
CA CYS A 75 -7.01 -2.50 -17.67
C CYS A 75 -7.65 -1.81 -16.45
N LEU A 76 -6.87 -1.02 -15.74
CA LEU A 76 -7.37 -0.16 -14.67
C LEU A 76 -7.65 1.23 -15.25
N SER A 77 -8.93 1.50 -15.48
CA SER A 77 -9.38 2.78 -16.05
C SER A 77 -9.71 3.76 -14.93
N LEU A 78 -8.89 4.80 -14.77
CA LEU A 78 -9.02 5.76 -13.68
C LEU A 78 -10.08 6.82 -13.97
N GLY A 79 -10.83 7.20 -12.94
CA GLY A 79 -11.73 8.34 -12.98
C GLY A 79 -10.97 9.68 -13.06
N HIS A 80 -11.64 10.73 -13.49
CA HIS A 80 -11.04 12.07 -13.52
C HIS A 80 -10.83 12.64 -12.12
N ILE A 81 -9.75 13.37 -11.93
CA ILE A 81 -9.53 14.18 -10.74
C ILE A 81 -10.15 15.55 -11.00
N LEU A 82 -11.09 15.93 -10.13
CA LEU A 82 -11.86 17.15 -10.20
C LEU A 82 -11.40 18.10 -9.07
N ASP A 83 -11.73 19.38 -9.18
CA ASP A 83 -11.47 20.31 -8.07
C ASP A 83 -12.42 19.98 -6.88
N LYS A 84 -12.23 20.65 -5.76
CA LYS A 84 -13.03 20.41 -4.54
C LYS A 84 -14.54 20.59 -4.74
N ASN A 85 -14.94 21.33 -5.78
CA ASN A 85 -16.35 21.59 -6.13
C ASN A 85 -16.88 20.63 -7.21
N GLY A 86 -16.12 19.61 -7.59
CA GLY A 86 -16.52 18.64 -8.60
C GLY A 86 -16.39 19.14 -10.04
N LYS A 87 -15.63 20.20 -10.28
CA LYS A 87 -15.43 20.75 -11.62
C LYS A 87 -14.10 20.29 -12.20
N LYS A 88 -14.07 20.03 -13.52
CA LYS A 88 -12.87 19.65 -14.23
C LYS A 88 -11.82 20.77 -14.09
N MET A 89 -10.61 20.39 -13.68
CA MET A 89 -9.49 21.32 -13.54
C MET A 89 -9.00 21.78 -14.92
N SER A 90 -8.72 23.08 -15.07
CA SER A 90 -8.11 23.63 -16.27
C SER A 90 -7.36 24.92 -15.93
N LYS A 91 -6.25 25.16 -16.64
CA LYS A 91 -5.45 26.37 -16.46
C LYS A 91 -6.29 27.64 -16.70
N SER A 92 -7.18 27.59 -17.69
CA SER A 92 -8.03 28.74 -18.03
C SER A 92 -9.04 29.11 -16.93
N ARG A 93 -9.40 28.15 -16.07
CA ARG A 93 -10.31 28.38 -14.93
C ARG A 93 -9.57 28.75 -13.64
N GLY A 94 -8.25 28.59 -13.62
CA GLY A 94 -7.45 28.88 -12.44
C GLY A 94 -7.71 27.94 -11.26
N ASN A 95 -8.29 26.77 -11.52
CA ASN A 95 -8.63 25.78 -10.47
C ASN A 95 -7.72 24.55 -10.48
N VAL A 96 -6.57 24.66 -11.12
CA VAL A 96 -5.56 23.60 -11.13
C VAL A 96 -4.80 23.62 -9.80
N VAL A 97 -4.64 22.45 -9.18
CA VAL A 97 -3.81 22.27 -7.99
C VAL A 97 -2.43 21.82 -8.44
N ASP A 98 -1.40 22.50 -7.97
CA ASP A 98 -0.02 22.08 -8.21
C ASP A 98 0.37 21.04 -7.14
N PRO A 99 0.67 19.81 -7.52
CA PRO A 99 1.03 18.80 -6.51
C PRO A 99 2.33 19.14 -5.76
N TRP A 100 3.23 19.96 -6.34
CA TRP A 100 4.48 20.35 -5.67
C TRP A 100 4.23 21.15 -4.39
N ASP A 101 3.16 21.95 -4.32
CA ASP A 101 2.80 22.66 -3.09
C ASP A 101 2.56 21.67 -1.96
N HIS A 102 1.87 20.57 -2.25
CA HIS A 102 1.54 19.53 -1.26
C HIS A 102 2.73 18.61 -0.98
N PHE A 103 3.57 18.32 -1.98
CA PHE A 103 4.81 17.58 -1.74
C PHE A 103 5.70 18.30 -0.72
N ASN A 104 5.74 19.62 -0.80
CA ASN A 104 6.56 20.42 0.12
C ASN A 104 5.94 20.57 1.51
N LEU A 105 4.62 20.54 1.62
CA LEU A 105 3.90 20.72 2.90
C LEU A 105 3.68 19.41 3.65
N GLU A 106 3.04 18.45 3.01
CA GLU A 106 2.62 17.19 3.65
C GLU A 106 3.47 15.99 3.26
N GLY A 107 4.26 16.12 2.20
CA GLY A 107 5.09 15.03 1.69
C GLY A 107 4.37 14.16 0.64
N ALA A 108 5.17 13.50 -0.19
CA ALA A 108 4.63 12.67 -1.28
C ALA A 108 3.80 11.48 -0.76
N ASP A 109 4.20 10.88 0.35
CA ASP A 109 3.46 9.76 0.95
C ASP A 109 2.02 10.14 1.30
N ALA A 110 1.81 11.35 1.83
CA ALA A 110 0.48 11.82 2.22
C ALA A 110 -0.45 11.95 1.00
N ILE A 111 0.08 12.49 -0.10
CA ILE A 111 -0.68 12.63 -1.35
C ILE A 111 -1.00 11.24 -1.92
N ARG A 112 0.01 10.36 -2.00
CA ARG A 112 -0.18 9.00 -2.51
C ARG A 112 -1.23 8.25 -1.69
N TRP A 113 -1.16 8.38 -0.36
CA TRP A 113 -2.13 7.76 0.55
C TRP A 113 -3.54 8.31 0.33
N TYR A 114 -3.67 9.64 0.33
CA TYR A 114 -4.94 10.32 0.10
C TYR A 114 -5.58 9.89 -1.22
N MET A 115 -4.81 9.94 -2.31
CA MET A 115 -5.31 9.60 -3.64
C MET A 115 -5.73 8.12 -3.73
N THR A 116 -5.05 7.24 -3.00
CA THR A 116 -5.37 5.81 -3.01
C THR A 116 -6.59 5.49 -2.14
N THR A 117 -6.71 6.17 -0.98
CA THR A 117 -7.69 5.76 0.05
C THR A 117 -8.98 6.57 0.08
N GLN A 118 -9.05 7.71 -0.65
CA GLN A 118 -10.23 8.57 -0.60
C GLN A 118 -11.44 7.92 -1.29
N SER A 119 -11.24 7.34 -2.46
CA SER A 119 -12.31 6.73 -3.26
C SER A 119 -11.76 5.63 -4.15
N SER A 120 -12.68 4.82 -4.70
CA SER A 120 -12.29 3.80 -5.68
C SER A 120 -11.66 4.47 -6.90
N PRO A 121 -10.55 3.94 -7.44
CA PRO A 121 -9.79 4.64 -8.48
C PRO A 121 -10.55 4.87 -9.79
N TRP A 122 -11.56 4.05 -10.08
CA TRP A 122 -12.39 4.20 -11.29
C TRP A 122 -13.50 5.25 -11.15
N GLN A 123 -13.68 5.83 -9.95
CA GLN A 123 -14.66 6.89 -9.74
C GLN A 123 -13.99 8.27 -9.90
N PRO A 124 -14.72 9.26 -10.43
CA PRO A 124 -14.22 10.63 -10.37
C PRO A 124 -14.01 11.05 -8.91
N THR A 125 -12.90 11.69 -8.64
CA THR A 125 -12.48 12.04 -7.28
C THR A 125 -12.26 13.54 -7.17
N ASN A 126 -12.90 14.17 -6.19
CA ASN A 126 -12.67 15.58 -5.89
C ASN A 126 -11.37 15.72 -5.09
N PHE A 127 -10.43 16.48 -5.61
CA PHE A 127 -9.20 16.76 -4.87
C PHE A 127 -9.43 17.93 -3.93
N ASP A 128 -9.33 17.66 -2.62
CA ASP A 128 -9.45 18.66 -1.57
C ASP A 128 -8.13 18.72 -0.80
N PRO A 129 -7.42 19.85 -0.82
CA PRO A 129 -6.19 20.02 -0.03
C PRO A 129 -6.37 19.76 1.46
N SER A 130 -7.52 20.05 2.03
CA SER A 130 -7.77 19.77 3.46
C SER A 130 -7.80 18.26 3.73
N GLY A 131 -8.29 17.46 2.78
CA GLY A 131 -8.31 16.01 2.89
C GLY A 131 -6.92 15.39 2.90
N VAL A 132 -5.95 16.01 2.20
CA VAL A 132 -4.54 15.58 2.25
C VAL A 132 -4.00 15.75 3.68
N ARG A 133 -4.25 16.92 4.29
CA ARG A 133 -3.80 17.22 5.66
C ARG A 133 -4.46 16.29 6.69
N GLU A 134 -5.75 16.03 6.53
CA GLU A 134 -6.48 15.10 7.41
C GLU A 134 -5.91 13.68 7.29
N SER A 135 -5.65 13.25 6.07
CA SER A 135 -5.03 11.94 5.79
C SER A 135 -3.63 11.86 6.40
N TYR A 136 -2.82 12.92 6.26
CA TYR A 136 -1.50 13.00 6.87
C TYR A 136 -1.60 12.88 8.39
N ALA A 137 -2.46 13.68 9.02
CA ALA A 137 -2.61 13.69 10.48
C ALA A 137 -3.12 12.34 11.00
N ARG A 138 -4.13 11.79 10.34
CA ARG A 138 -4.76 10.53 10.76
C ARG A 138 -3.81 9.34 10.62
N MET A 139 -3.09 9.24 9.49
CA MET A 139 -2.26 8.06 9.19
C MET A 139 -0.80 8.25 9.59
N PHE A 140 -0.15 9.29 9.04
CA PHE A 140 1.31 9.40 9.15
C PHE A 140 1.77 9.90 10.51
N LEU A 141 1.06 10.89 11.10
CA LEU A 141 1.38 11.29 12.46
C LEU A 141 1.09 10.17 13.46
N THR A 142 0.03 9.41 13.24
CA THR A 142 -0.28 8.25 14.10
C THR A 142 0.82 7.18 14.01
N LEU A 143 1.21 6.79 12.80
CA LEU A 143 2.28 5.81 12.62
C LEU A 143 3.60 6.31 13.21
N TRP A 144 3.94 7.58 12.97
CA TRP A 144 5.15 8.19 13.52
C TRP A 144 5.14 8.19 15.04
N ASN A 145 4.01 8.50 15.67
CA ASN A 145 3.87 8.49 17.11
C ASN A 145 3.99 7.09 17.71
N ILE A 146 3.47 6.06 17.03
CA ILE A 146 3.66 4.66 17.44
C ILE A 146 5.14 4.30 17.39
N TYR A 147 5.79 4.63 16.28
CA TYR A 147 7.21 4.36 16.08
C TYR A 147 8.05 5.08 17.14
N ARG A 148 7.83 6.38 17.35
CA ARG A 148 8.55 7.17 18.36
C ARG A 148 8.34 6.59 19.76
N PHE A 149 7.11 6.24 20.09
CA PHE A 149 6.80 5.60 21.38
C PHE A 149 7.66 4.33 21.55
N HIS A 150 7.71 3.47 20.54
CA HIS A 150 8.52 2.25 20.62
C HIS A 150 10.02 2.58 20.80
N VAL A 151 10.56 3.44 19.95
CA VAL A 151 12.01 3.73 19.93
C VAL A 151 12.44 4.44 21.23
N ASP A 152 11.66 5.40 21.71
CA ASP A 152 11.99 6.14 22.92
C ASP A 152 12.04 5.22 24.16
N TYR A 153 11.05 4.32 24.30
CA TYR A 153 11.05 3.36 25.42
C TYR A 153 12.08 2.25 25.22
N ALA A 154 12.30 1.79 23.99
CA ALA A 154 13.36 0.81 23.70
C ALA A 154 14.74 1.35 24.10
N ALA A 155 14.98 2.65 23.84
CA ALA A 155 16.24 3.29 24.24
C ALA A 155 16.38 3.37 25.77
N LEU A 156 15.31 3.72 26.48
CA LEU A 156 15.31 3.78 27.95
C LEU A 156 15.58 2.41 28.58
N ASP A 157 14.99 1.36 28.00
CA ASP A 157 15.08 -0.01 28.51
C ASP A 157 16.29 -0.76 27.93
N SER A 158 17.16 -0.08 27.17
CA SER A 158 18.30 -0.69 26.49
C SER A 158 17.91 -1.88 25.60
N PHE A 159 16.65 -1.89 25.13
CA PHE A 159 16.15 -2.96 24.27
C PHE A 159 16.79 -2.87 22.88
N ASN A 160 17.36 -3.98 22.44
CA ASN A 160 17.79 -4.12 21.05
C ASN A 160 17.05 -5.34 20.45
N GLY A 161 16.72 -5.26 19.18
CA GLY A 161 15.92 -6.29 18.54
C GLY A 161 16.55 -7.68 18.44
N ASN A 162 17.80 -7.83 18.92
CA ASN A 162 18.52 -9.12 18.93
C ASN A 162 18.37 -9.86 20.28
N MET A 163 17.71 -9.23 21.25
CA MET A 163 17.45 -9.89 22.53
C MET A 163 16.54 -11.09 22.32
N GLU A 164 16.72 -12.12 23.15
CA GLU A 164 15.91 -13.33 23.06
C GLU A 164 14.43 -12.99 23.26
N SER A 165 13.62 -13.46 22.33
CA SER A 165 12.17 -13.19 22.32
C SER A 165 11.41 -14.42 22.82
N SER A 166 10.44 -14.19 23.70
CA SER A 166 9.51 -15.24 24.08
C SER A 166 8.68 -15.67 22.87
N GLU A 167 8.35 -16.94 22.80
CA GLU A 167 7.48 -17.46 21.75
C GLU A 167 6.16 -16.68 21.73
N PRO A 168 5.66 -16.30 20.54
CA PRO A 168 4.41 -15.54 20.45
C PRO A 168 3.24 -16.18 21.22
N SER A 169 3.14 -17.50 21.22
CA SER A 169 2.07 -18.23 21.90
C SER A 169 2.12 -18.11 23.44
N SER A 170 3.29 -17.81 24.00
CA SER A 170 3.47 -17.67 25.46
C SER A 170 3.29 -16.21 25.95
N ARG A 171 3.21 -15.26 25.04
CA ARG A 171 3.06 -13.83 25.40
C ARG A 171 1.66 -13.54 26.00
N PRO A 172 1.52 -12.43 26.72
CA PRO A 172 0.21 -11.99 27.24
C PRO A 172 -0.87 -11.93 26.15
N SER A 173 -2.12 -12.09 26.57
CA SER A 173 -3.26 -12.15 25.64
C SER A 173 -3.39 -10.91 24.73
N LEU A 174 -3.03 -9.73 25.22
CA LEU A 174 -3.05 -8.51 24.43
C LEU A 174 -2.02 -8.56 23.29
N ASP A 175 -0.83 -9.10 23.55
CA ASP A 175 0.23 -9.29 22.55
C ASP A 175 -0.18 -10.34 21.52
N ARG A 176 -0.69 -11.49 22.00
CA ARG A 176 -1.17 -12.55 21.11
C ARG A 176 -2.29 -12.06 20.20
N TRP A 177 -3.18 -11.24 20.75
CA TRP A 177 -4.27 -10.64 19.96
C TRP A 177 -3.75 -9.74 18.84
N ILE A 178 -2.84 -8.79 19.17
CA ILE A 178 -2.37 -7.86 18.12
C ILE A 178 -1.53 -8.61 17.05
N LEU A 179 -0.80 -9.64 17.44
CA LEU A 179 -0.07 -10.48 16.49
C LEU A 179 -1.04 -11.26 15.58
N SER A 180 -2.10 -11.83 16.14
CA SER A 180 -3.17 -12.48 15.35
C SER A 180 -3.84 -11.49 14.41
N GLN A 181 -4.16 -10.30 14.91
CA GLN A 181 -4.77 -9.23 14.13
C GLN A 181 -3.85 -8.75 13.00
N THR A 182 -2.53 -8.75 13.24
CA THR A 182 -1.52 -8.43 12.23
C THR A 182 -1.59 -9.43 11.07
N SER A 183 -1.63 -10.71 11.40
CA SER A 183 -1.73 -11.78 10.38
C SER A 183 -3.03 -11.69 9.61
N ALA A 184 -4.16 -11.48 10.31
CA ALA A 184 -5.48 -11.32 9.67
C ALA A 184 -5.48 -10.13 8.71
N THR A 185 -4.87 -9.02 9.13
CA THR A 185 -4.77 -7.81 8.30
C THR A 185 -3.88 -8.06 7.06
N ALA A 186 -2.75 -8.74 7.25
CA ALA A 186 -1.85 -9.05 6.13
C ALA A 186 -2.55 -9.94 5.10
N GLU A 187 -3.28 -10.96 5.53
CA GLU A 187 -4.09 -11.83 4.65
C GLU A 187 -5.13 -11.01 3.88
N ARG A 188 -5.87 -10.16 4.60
CA ARG A 188 -6.93 -9.34 4.02
C ARG A 188 -6.38 -8.34 2.99
N VAL A 189 -5.29 -7.65 3.34
CA VAL A 189 -4.64 -6.67 2.45
C VAL A 189 -4.07 -7.37 1.21
N SER A 190 -3.43 -8.53 1.38
CA SER A 190 -2.90 -9.31 0.25
C SER A 190 -4.02 -9.69 -0.71
N PHE A 191 -5.12 -10.23 -0.18
CA PHE A 191 -6.30 -10.57 -1.00
C PHE A 191 -6.79 -9.35 -1.79
N LEU A 192 -6.91 -8.19 -1.11
CA LEU A 192 -7.39 -6.96 -1.76
C LEU A 192 -6.43 -6.47 -2.85
N PHE A 193 -5.11 -6.56 -2.64
CA PHE A 193 -4.13 -6.23 -3.67
C PHE A 193 -4.24 -7.19 -4.88
N GLU A 194 -4.44 -8.47 -4.65
CA GLU A 194 -4.65 -9.45 -5.72
C GLU A 194 -5.92 -9.14 -6.54
N GLN A 195 -6.95 -8.58 -5.88
CA GLN A 195 -8.17 -8.15 -6.56
C GLN A 195 -8.06 -6.76 -7.19
N TRP A 196 -6.90 -6.12 -7.09
CA TRP A 196 -6.61 -4.75 -7.57
C TRP A 196 -7.47 -3.69 -6.87
N ASP A 197 -7.98 -4.00 -5.67
CA ASP A 197 -8.78 -3.08 -4.86
C ASP A 197 -7.88 -2.31 -3.87
N PHE A 198 -7.02 -1.47 -4.42
CA PHE A 198 -6.02 -0.71 -3.65
C PHE A 198 -6.67 0.24 -2.64
N HIS A 199 -7.85 0.76 -2.98
CA HIS A 199 -8.61 1.64 -2.10
C HIS A 199 -8.98 0.92 -0.78
N LYS A 200 -9.59 -0.25 -0.89
CA LYS A 200 -9.96 -1.01 0.30
C LYS A 200 -8.74 -1.53 1.06
N ALA A 201 -7.67 -1.90 0.34
CA ALA A 201 -6.42 -2.32 0.97
C ALA A 201 -5.86 -1.19 1.85
N GLY A 202 -5.77 0.02 1.30
CA GLY A 202 -5.29 1.18 2.07
C GLY A 202 -6.18 1.49 3.28
N ARG A 203 -7.50 1.40 3.13
CA ARG A 203 -8.44 1.60 4.25
C ARG A 203 -8.28 0.53 5.34
N GLU A 204 -8.03 -0.71 4.96
CA GLU A 204 -7.80 -1.80 5.91
C GLU A 204 -6.50 -1.56 6.70
N ILE A 205 -5.43 -1.13 6.03
CA ILE A 205 -4.17 -0.77 6.68
C ILE A 205 -4.40 0.43 7.64
N GLU A 206 -5.13 1.46 7.20
CA GLU A 206 -5.41 2.63 8.05
C GLU A 206 -6.17 2.22 9.32
N ARG A 207 -7.22 1.40 9.17
CA ARG A 207 -7.97 0.87 10.31
C ARG A 207 -7.03 0.13 11.28
N PHE A 208 -6.18 -0.73 10.75
CA PHE A 208 -5.23 -1.50 11.56
C PHE A 208 -4.27 -0.59 12.33
N VAL A 209 -3.63 0.35 11.65
CA VAL A 209 -2.64 1.25 12.29
C VAL A 209 -3.31 2.16 13.33
N VAL A 210 -4.45 2.76 12.98
CA VAL A 210 -5.11 3.74 13.85
C VAL A 210 -5.88 3.06 14.97
N ASP A 211 -6.73 2.10 14.63
CA ASP A 211 -7.68 1.56 15.62
C ASP A 211 -7.11 0.40 16.42
N ASP A 212 -6.37 -0.51 15.76
CA ASP A 212 -5.85 -1.69 16.45
C ASP A 212 -4.51 -1.40 17.14
N ILE A 213 -3.53 -0.83 16.42
CA ILE A 213 -2.21 -0.58 17.00
C ILE A 213 -2.28 0.63 17.96
N SER A 214 -2.62 1.81 17.44
CA SER A 214 -2.53 3.07 18.22
C SER A 214 -3.56 3.12 19.32
N ASN A 215 -4.86 3.10 18.95
CA ASN A 215 -5.96 3.39 19.87
C ASN A 215 -6.23 2.24 20.84
N TRP A 216 -5.82 1.02 20.52
CA TRP A 216 -6.06 -0.12 21.41
C TRP A 216 -4.77 -0.68 22.00
N TYR A 217 -3.88 -1.24 21.18
CA TYR A 217 -2.69 -1.94 21.68
C TYR A 217 -1.75 -1.00 22.43
N VAL A 218 -1.26 0.05 21.78
CA VAL A 218 -0.30 1.00 22.38
C VAL A 218 -0.90 1.66 23.61
N ARG A 219 -2.14 2.11 23.51
CA ARG A 219 -2.82 2.77 24.64
C ARG A 219 -2.86 1.88 25.89
N ARG A 220 -3.04 0.58 25.74
CA ARG A 220 -3.12 -0.36 26.87
C ARG A 220 -1.75 -0.86 27.32
N SER A 221 -0.78 -0.80 26.45
CA SER A 221 0.59 -1.23 26.75
C SER A 221 1.43 -0.15 27.46
N ARG A 222 0.95 1.09 27.52
CA ARG A 222 1.71 2.20 28.10
C ARG A 222 2.23 1.91 29.50
N ARG A 223 1.39 1.36 30.39
CA ARG A 223 1.78 1.04 31.78
C ARG A 223 2.90 0.02 31.84
N ARG A 224 2.91 -0.94 30.92
CA ARG A 224 3.94 -1.99 30.87
C ARG A 224 5.31 -1.39 30.56
N LEU A 225 5.37 -0.39 29.67
CA LEU A 225 6.61 0.27 29.27
C LEU A 225 6.99 1.41 30.23
N TRP A 226 6.06 1.93 31.02
CA TRP A 226 6.34 2.98 32.03
C TRP A 226 6.93 2.38 33.31
N ASP A 227 6.75 1.09 33.58
CA ASP A 227 7.33 0.44 34.75
C ASP A 227 8.87 0.51 34.67
N GLU A 228 9.50 0.87 35.77
CA GLU A 228 10.99 0.94 35.82
C GLU A 228 11.58 -0.46 35.91
N ALA A 229 10.85 -1.43 36.46
CA ALA A 229 11.34 -2.80 36.59
C ALA A 229 11.36 -3.53 35.25
N GLU A 230 12.45 -4.22 34.98
CA GLU A 230 12.53 -5.12 33.86
C GLU A 230 11.66 -6.36 34.13
N SER A 231 10.97 -6.82 33.08
CA SER A 231 10.11 -7.99 33.20
C SER A 231 9.93 -8.67 31.84
N ASP A 232 9.62 -9.94 31.88
CA ASP A 232 9.28 -10.68 30.65
C ASP A 232 8.09 -10.07 29.91
N ASP A 233 7.15 -9.50 30.65
CA ASP A 233 5.98 -8.81 30.09
C ASP A 233 6.40 -7.56 29.31
N LYS A 234 7.32 -6.78 29.85
CA LYS A 234 7.87 -5.60 29.19
C LYS A 234 8.65 -5.96 27.93
N ALA A 235 9.52 -6.98 28.03
CA ALA A 235 10.27 -7.50 26.90
C ALA A 235 9.33 -8.00 25.78
N ALA A 236 8.30 -8.76 26.15
CA ALA A 236 7.28 -9.24 25.21
C ALA A 236 6.60 -8.08 24.48
N CYS A 237 6.31 -6.98 25.20
CA CYS A 237 5.69 -5.79 24.61
C CYS A 237 6.61 -5.14 23.55
N HIS A 238 7.90 -5.00 23.86
CA HIS A 238 8.88 -4.44 22.91
C HIS A 238 8.99 -5.28 21.64
N HIS A 239 9.15 -6.60 21.79
CA HIS A 239 9.22 -7.52 20.65
C HIS A 239 7.96 -7.45 19.80
N THR A 240 6.79 -7.53 20.46
CA THR A 240 5.51 -7.49 19.77
C THR A 240 5.34 -6.19 18.97
N LEU A 241 5.64 -5.04 19.58
CA LEU A 241 5.46 -3.75 18.89
C LEU A 241 6.43 -3.61 17.69
N ARG A 242 7.67 -4.09 17.85
CA ARG A 242 8.66 -4.11 16.76
C ARG A 242 8.17 -4.99 15.59
N GLU A 243 7.67 -6.19 15.88
CA GLU A 243 7.14 -7.11 14.87
C GLU A 243 5.94 -6.53 14.13
N VAL A 244 4.98 -5.96 14.88
CA VAL A 244 3.77 -5.35 14.33
C VAL A 244 4.12 -4.16 13.43
N LEU A 245 5.05 -3.29 13.87
CA LEU A 245 5.52 -2.15 13.07
C LEU A 245 6.20 -2.62 11.78
N GLY A 246 6.99 -3.69 11.86
CA GLY A 246 7.65 -4.26 10.68
C GLY A 246 6.64 -4.70 9.62
N VAL A 247 5.61 -5.41 10.02
CA VAL A 247 4.55 -5.85 9.09
C VAL A 247 3.76 -4.65 8.56
N ALA A 248 3.40 -3.70 9.43
CA ALA A 248 2.68 -2.50 9.00
C ALA A 248 3.47 -1.72 7.93
N CYS A 249 4.79 -1.59 8.12
CA CYS A 249 5.66 -0.94 7.12
C CYS A 249 5.63 -1.68 5.78
N LYS A 250 5.72 -3.00 5.79
CA LYS A 250 5.67 -3.81 4.57
C LYS A 250 4.34 -3.64 3.84
N LEU A 251 3.22 -3.70 4.56
CA LEU A 251 1.88 -3.54 3.95
C LEU A 251 1.68 -2.15 3.35
N MET A 252 2.26 -1.11 3.96
CA MET A 252 2.14 0.26 3.47
C MET A 252 3.07 0.60 2.31
N ALA A 253 4.20 -0.10 2.19
CA ALA A 253 5.29 0.27 1.28
C ALA A 253 4.86 0.50 -0.18
N PRO A 254 3.93 -0.28 -0.76
CA PRO A 254 3.49 -0.03 -2.14
C PRO A 254 2.79 1.32 -2.32
N ILE A 255 2.13 1.84 -1.27
CA ILE A 255 1.38 3.10 -1.33
C ILE A 255 2.22 4.27 -0.82
N ALA A 256 2.88 4.10 0.33
CA ALA A 256 3.61 5.16 1.06
C ALA A 256 5.07 4.74 1.30
N PRO A 257 5.92 4.80 0.25
CA PRO A 257 7.23 4.17 0.29
C PRO A 257 8.30 4.85 1.16
N PHE A 258 8.17 6.17 1.46
CA PHE A 258 9.29 6.90 2.04
C PHE A 258 9.35 6.79 3.56
N MET A 259 8.26 7.13 4.25
CA MET A 259 8.25 7.07 5.72
C MET A 259 8.44 5.65 6.24
N VAL A 260 7.79 4.68 5.60
CA VAL A 260 7.89 3.29 6.07
C VAL A 260 9.29 2.70 5.83
N ASP A 261 9.98 3.13 4.77
CA ASP A 261 11.36 2.70 4.57
C ASP A 261 12.28 3.26 5.67
N LYS A 262 12.09 4.53 6.04
CA LYS A 262 12.83 5.14 7.16
C LYS A 262 12.60 4.35 8.45
N ILE A 263 11.34 4.08 8.80
CA ILE A 263 10.99 3.32 10.02
C ILE A 263 11.59 1.90 9.96
N HIS A 264 11.45 1.22 8.83
CA HIS A 264 11.92 -0.15 8.67
C HIS A 264 13.47 -0.22 8.77
N ARG A 265 14.17 0.72 8.15
CA ARG A 265 15.63 0.79 8.24
C ARG A 265 16.09 1.01 9.69
N ASP A 266 15.39 1.87 10.42
CA ASP A 266 15.74 2.13 11.82
C ASP A 266 15.53 0.88 12.70
N LEU A 267 14.46 0.14 12.47
CA LEU A 267 14.10 -1.03 13.27
C LEU A 267 14.86 -2.30 12.86
N PHE A 268 15.13 -2.49 11.57
CA PHE A 268 15.62 -3.76 11.03
C PHE A 268 16.94 -3.65 10.24
N GLN A 269 17.48 -2.45 10.07
CA GLN A 269 18.73 -2.15 9.36
C GLN A 269 18.71 -2.53 7.87
N THR A 270 17.52 -2.74 7.31
CA THR A 270 17.32 -3.07 5.88
C THR A 270 16.16 -2.26 5.31
N SER A 271 16.21 -2.02 4.00
CA SER A 271 15.10 -1.35 3.31
C SER A 271 13.86 -2.23 3.30
N VAL A 272 12.69 -1.63 3.54
CA VAL A 272 11.40 -2.32 3.42
C VAL A 272 11.16 -2.80 2.00
N HIS A 273 11.74 -2.12 1.01
CA HIS A 273 11.57 -2.45 -0.41
C HIS A 273 12.38 -3.67 -0.84
N LEU A 274 13.30 -4.15 0.01
CA LEU A 274 14.06 -5.38 -0.20
C LEU A 274 13.54 -6.53 0.66
N ALA A 275 12.52 -6.27 1.48
CA ALA A 275 11.91 -7.27 2.35
C ALA A 275 10.81 -8.03 1.60
N ASP A 276 10.63 -9.27 1.95
CA ASP A 276 9.54 -10.08 1.38
C ASP A 276 8.18 -9.61 1.88
N TRP A 277 7.17 -9.76 1.01
CA TRP A 277 5.78 -9.47 1.36
C TRP A 277 5.33 -10.37 2.52
N PRO A 278 4.61 -9.83 3.52
CA PRO A 278 4.37 -10.57 4.77
C PRO A 278 3.26 -11.64 4.71
N CYS A 279 2.92 -12.10 3.51
CA CYS A 279 1.83 -13.07 3.34
C CYS A 279 2.17 -14.06 2.23
N GLY A 280 1.99 -15.34 2.50
CA GLY A 280 2.20 -16.40 1.53
C GLY A 280 2.69 -17.68 2.21
N SER A 281 2.11 -18.80 1.81
CA SER A 281 2.49 -20.13 2.30
C SER A 281 3.91 -20.55 1.90
N ASP A 282 4.46 -19.88 0.89
CA ASP A 282 5.74 -20.27 0.28
C ASP A 282 6.93 -19.42 0.75
N LEU A 283 6.67 -18.43 1.60
CA LEU A 283 7.72 -17.55 2.13
C LEU A 283 8.21 -18.11 3.46
N ILE A 284 9.29 -18.89 3.37
CA ILE A 284 9.94 -19.58 4.50
C ILE A 284 10.35 -18.59 5.63
N ASP A 285 10.54 -17.31 5.29
CA ASP A 285 10.98 -16.28 6.23
C ASP A 285 9.87 -15.33 6.72
N SER A 286 8.65 -15.41 6.19
CA SER A 286 7.56 -14.59 6.72
C SER A 286 6.88 -15.33 7.87
N LYS A 287 7.53 -15.33 9.02
CA LYS A 287 6.99 -15.90 10.25
C LYS A 287 5.88 -15.00 10.79
N LEU A 288 4.79 -14.85 10.03
CA LEU A 288 3.60 -14.27 10.61
C LEU A 288 3.11 -15.19 11.73
N PRO A 289 2.77 -14.65 12.88
CA PRO A 289 2.23 -15.47 13.96
C PRO A 289 0.96 -16.18 13.52
N GLN A 290 0.78 -17.39 14.05
CA GLN A 290 -0.44 -18.15 13.79
C GLN A 290 -1.66 -17.36 14.27
N ARG A 291 -2.70 -17.31 13.45
CA ARG A 291 -3.94 -16.61 13.79
C ARG A 291 -4.69 -17.37 14.90
N ASP A 292 -5.33 -16.59 15.76
CA ASP A 292 -6.23 -17.07 16.82
C ASP A 292 -7.60 -16.37 16.66
N PRO A 293 -8.45 -16.86 15.73
CA PRO A 293 -9.74 -16.23 15.48
C PRO A 293 -10.66 -16.14 16.69
N GLU A 294 -10.53 -17.07 17.64
CA GLU A 294 -11.31 -17.02 18.88
C GLU A 294 -10.89 -15.83 19.74
N LEU A 295 -9.59 -15.60 19.87
CA LEU A 295 -9.05 -14.43 20.59
C LEU A 295 -9.43 -13.13 19.90
N GLU A 296 -9.39 -13.09 18.54
CA GLU A 296 -9.82 -11.93 17.76
C GLU A 296 -11.27 -11.57 18.09
N LEU A 297 -12.17 -12.57 18.06
CA LEU A 297 -13.60 -12.38 18.35
C LEU A 297 -13.84 -11.91 19.80
N ARG A 298 -13.15 -12.53 20.75
CA ARG A 298 -13.24 -12.14 22.17
C ARG A 298 -12.81 -10.70 22.39
N MET A 299 -11.73 -10.29 21.75
CA MET A 299 -11.23 -8.90 21.86
C MET A 299 -12.19 -7.90 21.19
N GLU A 300 -12.77 -8.29 20.04
CA GLU A 300 -13.78 -7.45 19.38
C GLU A 300 -14.96 -7.22 20.31
N LEU A 301 -15.45 -8.25 21.00
CA LEU A 301 -16.53 -8.11 21.97
C LEU A 301 -16.14 -7.16 23.10
N VAL A 302 -14.94 -7.29 23.66
CA VAL A 302 -14.42 -6.40 24.71
C VAL A 302 -14.37 -4.96 24.23
N ARG A 303 -13.91 -4.73 23.00
CA ARG A 303 -13.83 -3.38 22.41
C ARG A 303 -15.22 -2.77 22.25
N ASN A 304 -16.18 -3.54 21.76
CA ASN A 304 -17.56 -3.10 21.57
C ASN A 304 -18.21 -2.76 22.92
N LEU A 305 -17.99 -3.58 23.95
CA LEU A 305 -18.48 -3.30 25.32
C LEU A 305 -17.84 -2.04 25.90
N ALA A 306 -16.53 -1.85 25.71
CA ALA A 306 -15.83 -0.65 26.18
C ALA A 306 -16.31 0.62 25.46
N GLU A 307 -16.64 0.52 24.17
CA GLU A 307 -17.21 1.63 23.40
C GLU A 307 -18.62 1.96 23.88
N ALA A 308 -19.46 0.96 24.06
CA ALA A 308 -20.83 1.14 24.57
C ALA A 308 -20.82 1.80 25.96
N GLY A 309 -19.94 1.33 26.86
CA GLY A 309 -19.79 1.89 28.20
C GLY A 309 -19.27 3.33 28.25
N ARG A 310 -18.68 3.82 27.18
CA ARG A 310 -18.24 5.23 27.05
C ARG A 310 -19.34 6.15 26.52
N ARG A 311 -20.38 5.61 25.96
CA ARG A 311 -21.55 6.36 25.48
C ARG A 311 -22.64 6.57 26.52
N UNK A 312 -22.54 5.72 27.41
CA UNK A 312 -23.34 5.70 28.39
C UNK A 312 -22.95 6.57 29.31
#